data_bb997721bbc970389d9f09c7a80fb4ac
#
_entry.id   bb997721bbc970389d9f09c7a80fb4ac
#
_cell.length_a   1.000
_cell.length_b   1.000
_cell.length_c   1.000
_cell.angle_alpha   90.00
_cell.angle_beta   90.00
_cell.angle_gamma   90.00
#
_symmetry.space_group_name_H-M   'P 1'
#
loop_
_entity.id
_entity.type
_entity.pdbx_description
1 polymer ?
#
loop_
_entity_poly.entity_id
_entity_poly.type
_entity_poly.pdbx_seq_one_letter_code
_entity_poly.pdbx_strand_id
1 'polypeptide(L)'
;MPKLKKITEQSTPEEKEKLVYALIKWLVKHEVFCDISIYCNNKCWKSDYYQSTDKFTNMQEIHNEKISPEPFYLVQNIKAKDYIEFANENLITMSFEGPLYHELNYGNGKTYQELQEFFEKRGLYFEQGYAWSLSVYE
;
A
#
# COMPACT_ATOMS: atom_id res chain seq x y z
N MET A 1 -22.17 14.29 -3.39
CA MET A 1 -21.01 13.41 -3.11
C MET A 1 -20.04 14.12 -2.21
N PRO A 2 -19.75 13.53 -1.09
CA PRO A 2 -18.71 14.13 -0.25
C PRO A 2 -17.36 13.97 -0.95
N LYS A 3 -16.57 15.02 -0.84
CA LYS A 3 -15.22 14.97 -1.36
C LYS A 3 -14.36 14.17 -0.39
N LEU A 4 -13.40 13.43 -0.93
CA LEU A 4 -12.42 12.77 -0.09
C LEU A 4 -11.55 13.84 0.57
N LYS A 5 -11.19 13.59 1.82
CA LYS A 5 -10.35 14.52 2.54
C LYS A 5 -8.95 14.51 1.92
N LYS A 6 -8.40 15.69 1.70
CA LYS A 6 -7.04 15.79 1.20
C LYS A 6 -6.04 15.47 2.31
N ILE A 7 -4.99 14.79 1.91
CA ILE A 7 -3.90 14.42 2.82
C ILE A 7 -2.68 15.23 2.41
N THR A 8 -1.92 15.71 3.40
CA THR A 8 -0.68 16.43 3.14
C THR A 8 0.37 15.91 4.10
N GLU A 9 1.59 16.39 3.95
CA GLU A 9 2.66 16.05 4.91
C GLU A 9 2.34 16.59 6.30
N GLN A 10 1.43 17.57 6.38
CA GLN A 10 1.03 18.14 7.67
C GLN A 10 -0.17 17.44 8.30
N SER A 11 -0.74 16.45 7.63
CA SER A 11 -1.86 15.70 8.18
C SER A 11 -1.42 14.95 9.43
N THR A 12 -2.37 14.64 10.30
CA THR A 12 -2.05 13.94 11.54
C THR A 12 -1.60 12.51 11.25
N PRO A 13 -0.86 11.89 12.18
CA PRO A 13 -0.50 10.48 12.00
C PRO A 13 -1.72 9.58 11.77
N GLU A 14 -2.84 9.85 12.48
CA GLU A 14 -4.05 9.05 12.29
C GLU A 14 -4.60 9.19 10.88
N GLU A 15 -4.59 10.41 10.35
CA GLU A 15 -5.08 10.65 8.99
C GLU A 15 -4.22 9.94 7.95
N LYS A 16 -2.92 9.95 8.14
CA LYS A 16 -2.01 9.25 7.23
C LYS A 16 -2.20 7.74 7.30
N GLU A 17 -2.46 7.20 8.48
CA GLU A 17 -2.69 5.77 8.63
C GLU A 17 -4.05 5.37 8.05
N LYS A 18 -5.04 6.25 8.11
CA LYS A 18 -6.31 5.98 7.41
C LYS A 18 -6.08 5.89 5.91
N LEU A 19 -5.17 6.69 5.39
CA LEU A 19 -4.80 6.58 3.97
C LEU A 19 -4.17 5.21 3.69
N VAL A 20 -3.30 4.72 4.59
CA VAL A 20 -2.72 3.40 4.42
C VAL A 20 -3.80 2.33 4.36
N TYR A 21 -4.80 2.39 5.25
CA TYR A 21 -5.89 1.41 5.24
C TYR A 21 -6.73 1.51 3.97
N ALA A 22 -6.98 2.72 3.49
CA ALA A 22 -7.70 2.88 2.23
C ALA A 22 -6.90 2.30 1.07
N LEU A 23 -5.59 2.50 1.08
CA LEU A 23 -4.71 1.94 0.05
C LEU A 23 -4.71 0.41 0.10
N ILE A 24 -4.65 -0.16 1.28
CA ILE A 24 -4.71 -1.62 1.42
C ILE A 24 -6.01 -2.15 0.86
N LYS A 25 -7.15 -1.50 1.16
CA LYS A 25 -8.43 -1.91 0.59
C LYS A 25 -8.42 -1.86 -0.93
N TRP A 26 -7.83 -0.82 -1.50
CA TRP A 26 -7.71 -0.70 -2.95
C TRP A 26 -6.87 -1.84 -3.52
N LEU A 27 -5.74 -2.13 -2.88
CA LEU A 27 -4.84 -3.20 -3.34
C LEU A 27 -5.50 -4.57 -3.26
N VAL A 28 -6.26 -4.83 -2.19
CA VAL A 28 -6.99 -6.09 -2.05
C VAL A 28 -8.07 -6.19 -3.12
N LYS A 29 -8.81 -5.12 -3.33
CA LYS A 29 -9.88 -5.10 -4.34
C LYS A 29 -9.34 -5.37 -5.73
N HIS A 30 -8.14 -4.88 -6.03
CA HIS A 30 -7.52 -5.08 -7.35
C HIS A 30 -6.71 -6.37 -7.42
N GLU A 31 -6.76 -7.18 -6.35
CA GLU A 31 -6.11 -8.49 -6.29
C GLU A 31 -4.61 -8.40 -6.49
N VAL A 32 -4.00 -7.34 -5.99
CA VAL A 32 -2.55 -7.15 -6.10
C VAL A 32 -1.84 -7.02 -4.75
N PHE A 33 -2.55 -7.26 -3.65
CA PHE A 33 -1.94 -7.12 -2.33
C PHE A 33 -1.19 -8.39 -1.93
N CYS A 34 -0.02 -8.55 -2.53
CA CYS A 34 0.86 -9.70 -2.30
C CYS A 34 2.29 -9.23 -2.47
N ASP A 35 3.17 -9.61 -1.56
CA ASP A 35 4.58 -9.17 -1.56
C ASP A 35 4.69 -7.66 -1.52
N ILE A 36 3.93 -7.03 -0.65
CA ILE A 36 3.90 -5.57 -0.52
C ILE A 36 4.25 -5.17 0.90
N SER A 37 5.06 -4.13 1.02
CA SER A 37 5.34 -3.46 2.28
C SER A 37 4.98 -1.98 2.12
N ILE A 38 4.20 -1.44 3.04
CA ILE A 38 3.78 -0.04 3.04
C ILE A 38 4.33 0.62 4.30
N TYR A 39 5.16 1.64 4.12
CA TYR A 39 5.82 2.33 5.23
C TYR A 39 5.15 3.68 5.47
N CYS A 40 4.82 3.95 6.72
CA CYS A 40 4.23 5.23 7.12
C CYS A 40 4.36 5.38 8.64
N ASN A 41 4.71 6.58 9.11
CA ASN A 41 4.79 6.89 10.55
C ASN A 41 5.72 5.94 11.32
N ASN A 42 6.84 5.56 10.73
CA ASN A 42 7.80 4.62 11.33
C ASN A 42 7.19 3.25 11.61
N LYS A 43 6.21 2.87 10.81
CA LYS A 43 5.57 1.56 10.85
C LYS A 43 5.58 0.98 9.45
N CYS A 44 5.40 -0.33 9.36
CA CYS A 44 5.30 -1.00 8.08
C CYS A 44 4.14 -1.98 8.12
N TRP A 45 3.23 -1.86 7.16
CA TRP A 45 2.13 -2.80 6.95
C TRP A 45 2.57 -3.73 5.84
N LYS A 46 2.70 -5.01 6.15
CA LYS A 46 3.15 -6.02 5.19
C LYS A 46 2.00 -6.96 4.85
N SER A 47 1.91 -7.30 3.56
CA SER A 47 0.91 -8.27 3.13
C SER A 47 1.16 -9.58 3.86
N ASP A 48 0.05 -10.16 4.36
CA ASP A 48 0.19 -11.25 5.29
C ASP A 48 0.14 -12.57 4.62
N TYR A 49 0.52 -12.77 3.38
CA TYR A 49 0.68 -14.03 3.02
C TYR A 49 1.13 -14.10 1.83
N TYR A 50 1.29 -14.75 1.42
CA TYR A 50 1.87 -14.93 0.71
C TYR A 50 2.06 -15.75 0.04
N GLN A 51 1.91 -16.11 0.15
CA GLN A 51 2.80 -16.46 -0.38
C GLN A 51 2.58 -17.76 -0.99
N SER A 52 2.00 -18.72 -0.65
CA SER A 52 1.71 -19.99 -1.27
C SER A 52 0.20 -20.08 -1.47
N THR A 53 -0.21 -20.99 -2.35
CA THR A 53 -1.61 -21.27 -2.59
C THR A 53 -2.31 -21.72 -1.32
N ASP A 54 -1.62 -22.52 -0.52
CA ASP A 54 -2.19 -22.98 0.73
C ASP A 54 -2.46 -21.84 1.68
N LYS A 55 -1.51 -20.92 1.76
CA LYS A 55 -1.68 -19.77 2.62
C LYS A 55 -2.79 -18.86 2.12
N PHE A 56 -2.92 -18.73 0.82
CA PHE A 56 -4.01 -17.96 0.25
C PHE A 56 -5.36 -18.56 0.67
N THR A 57 -5.48 -19.88 0.60
CA THR A 57 -6.69 -20.56 1.03
C THR A 57 -6.97 -20.29 2.50
N ASN A 58 -5.94 -20.36 3.33
CA ASN A 58 -6.11 -20.09 4.76
C ASN A 58 -6.56 -18.68 5.01
N MET A 59 -6.05 -17.74 4.26
CA MET A 59 -6.48 -16.35 4.40
C MET A 59 -7.95 -16.19 4.05
N GLN A 60 -8.42 -16.87 3.02
CA GLN A 60 -9.83 -16.83 2.67
C GLN A 60 -10.70 -17.41 3.77
N GLU A 61 -10.26 -18.51 4.36
CA GLU A 61 -11.00 -19.11 5.46
C GLU A 61 -11.07 -18.18 6.65
N ILE A 62 -9.96 -17.55 6.99
CA ILE A 62 -9.92 -16.61 8.10
C ILE A 62 -10.89 -15.45 7.84
N HIS A 63 -10.88 -14.92 6.63
CA HIS A 63 -11.78 -13.84 6.29
C HIS A 63 -13.24 -14.27 6.37
N ASN A 64 -13.56 -15.44 5.85
CA ASN A 64 -14.92 -15.94 5.86
C ASN A 64 -15.41 -16.18 7.27
N GLU A 65 -14.54 -16.61 8.15
CA GLU A 65 -14.90 -16.86 9.53
C GLU A 65 -14.79 -15.60 10.39
N LYS A 66 -14.28 -14.52 9.83
CA LYS A 66 -14.11 -13.24 10.52
C LYS A 66 -13.21 -13.34 11.75
N ILE A 67 -12.29 -14.29 11.72
CA ILE A 67 -11.37 -14.47 12.82
C ILE A 67 -10.29 -13.40 12.79
N SER A 68 -9.82 -13.08 11.59
CA SER A 68 -8.82 -12.04 11.41
C SER A 68 -9.15 -11.30 10.13
N PRO A 69 -9.78 -10.14 10.22
CA PRO A 69 -10.19 -9.42 9.02
C PRO A 69 -9.04 -8.74 8.29
N GLU A 70 -7.86 -8.69 8.89
CA GLU A 70 -6.78 -7.89 8.33
C GLU A 70 -5.86 -8.73 7.48
N PRO A 71 -5.71 -8.40 6.18
CA PRO A 71 -4.82 -9.17 5.30
C PRO A 71 -3.35 -8.75 5.44
N PHE A 72 -2.98 -8.18 6.56
CA PHE A 72 -1.63 -7.68 6.76
C PHE A 72 -1.18 -7.89 8.20
N TYR A 73 0.11 -7.73 8.43
CA TYR A 73 0.62 -7.60 9.79
C TYR A 73 1.44 -6.31 9.89
N LEU A 74 1.55 -5.79 11.11
CA LEU A 74 2.17 -4.50 11.37
C LEU A 74 3.53 -4.68 12.04
N VAL A 75 4.54 -4.01 11.50
CA VAL A 75 5.86 -3.93 12.12
C VAL A 75 6.05 -2.50 12.60
N GLN A 76 6.47 -2.32 13.84
CA GLN A 76 6.69 -0.99 14.40
C GLN A 76 8.17 -0.66 14.49
N ASN A 77 8.46 0.62 14.68
CA ASN A 77 9.81 1.14 14.84
C ASN A 77 10.71 0.79 13.65
N ILE A 78 10.19 1.00 12.46
CA ILE A 78 10.91 0.71 11.23
C ILE A 78 10.86 1.95 10.35
N LYS A 79 11.98 2.32 9.77
CA LYS A 79 12.07 3.50 8.91
C LYS A 79 12.23 3.08 7.47
N ALA A 80 11.43 3.69 6.59
CA ALA A 80 11.49 3.39 5.16
C ALA A 80 12.89 3.60 4.60
N LYS A 81 13.54 4.67 5.01
CA LYS A 81 14.87 5.01 4.48
C LYS A 81 15.94 3.98 4.79
N ASP A 82 15.71 3.13 5.78
CA ASP A 82 16.67 2.07 6.09
C ASP A 82 16.62 0.94 5.06
N TYR A 83 15.55 0.88 4.25
CA TYR A 83 15.33 -0.20 3.30
C TYR A 83 15.13 0.26 1.87
N ILE A 84 14.69 1.50 1.67
CA ILE A 84 14.31 1.99 0.35
C ILE A 84 14.94 3.35 0.11
N GLU A 85 15.80 3.42 -0.90
CA GLU A 85 16.33 4.70 -1.35
C GLU A 85 15.16 5.49 -1.97
N PHE A 86 15.20 6.78 -1.87
CA PHE A 86 14.16 7.69 -2.36
C PHE A 86 12.86 7.59 -1.57
N ALA A 87 12.92 7.08 -0.34
CA ALA A 87 11.72 7.01 0.50
C ALA A 87 11.24 8.39 0.92
N ASN A 88 9.92 8.56 0.99
CA ASN A 88 9.33 9.75 1.58
C ASN A 88 8.72 9.40 2.93
N GLU A 89 9.46 9.66 4.00
CA GLU A 89 9.02 9.32 5.34
C GLU A 89 7.95 10.27 5.87
N ASN A 90 7.65 11.33 5.15
CA ASN A 90 6.59 12.26 5.58
C ASN A 90 5.20 11.82 5.12
N LEU A 91 5.12 10.88 4.22
CA LEU A 91 3.86 10.31 3.75
C LEU A 91 3.99 8.80 3.68
N ILE A 92 3.90 8.24 2.48
CA ILE A 92 3.93 6.79 2.28
C ILE A 92 5.05 6.42 1.33
N THR A 93 5.73 5.33 1.62
CA THR A 93 6.64 4.67 0.70
C THR A 93 6.28 3.20 0.66
N MET A 94 6.32 2.60 -0.51
CA MET A 94 5.97 1.19 -0.68
C MET A 94 7.06 0.44 -1.41
N SER A 95 7.20 -0.84 -1.10
CA SER A 95 7.94 -1.76 -1.94
C SER A 95 7.01 -2.90 -2.36
N PHE A 96 7.24 -3.44 -3.55
CA PHE A 96 6.36 -4.46 -4.10
C PHE A 96 7.12 -5.28 -5.13
N GLU A 97 6.94 -6.61 -5.07
CA GLU A 97 7.63 -7.52 -5.99
C GLU A 97 6.69 -8.53 -6.64
N GLY A 98 5.44 -8.55 -6.24
CA GLY A 98 4.46 -9.50 -6.76
C GLY A 98 3.60 -8.92 -7.86
N PRO A 99 2.28 -9.15 -7.79
CA PRO A 99 1.37 -8.71 -8.86
C PRO A 99 1.43 -7.22 -9.15
N LEU A 100 1.57 -6.38 -8.12
CA LEU A 100 1.62 -4.93 -8.35
C LEU A 100 2.85 -4.55 -9.16
N TYR A 101 4.00 -5.18 -8.89
CA TYR A 101 5.21 -4.96 -9.68
C TYR A 101 4.93 -5.23 -11.17
N HIS A 102 4.28 -6.35 -11.45
CA HIS A 102 3.96 -6.71 -12.83
C HIS A 102 3.02 -5.69 -13.46
N GLU A 103 1.97 -5.32 -12.75
CA GLU A 103 0.97 -4.40 -13.32
C GLU A 103 1.54 -3.01 -13.58
N LEU A 104 2.37 -2.51 -12.69
CA LEU A 104 2.90 -1.16 -12.85
C LEU A 104 3.99 -1.08 -13.92
N ASN A 105 4.77 -2.14 -14.10
CA ASN A 105 5.92 -2.09 -15.01
C ASN A 105 5.69 -2.78 -16.35
N TYR A 106 4.81 -3.76 -16.39
CA TYR A 106 4.59 -4.54 -17.60
C TYR A 106 3.13 -4.63 -18.03
N GLY A 107 2.23 -4.00 -17.26
CA GLY A 107 0.83 -3.97 -17.62
C GLY A 107 0.56 -2.97 -18.74
N ASN A 108 -0.72 -2.77 -19.03
CA ASN A 108 -1.13 -1.86 -20.11
C ASN A 108 -1.31 -0.42 -19.67
N GLY A 109 -0.86 -0.10 -18.47
CA GLY A 109 -0.96 1.26 -17.92
C GLY A 109 -2.23 1.52 -17.15
N LYS A 110 -3.19 0.61 -17.19
CA LYS A 110 -4.48 0.83 -16.52
C LYS A 110 -4.33 0.86 -15.00
N THR A 111 -3.63 -0.10 -14.44
CA THR A 111 -3.43 -0.16 -12.99
C THR A 111 -2.62 1.04 -12.52
N TYR A 112 -1.58 1.40 -13.27
CA TYR A 112 -0.79 2.58 -12.95
C TYR A 112 -1.68 3.83 -12.88
N GLN A 113 -2.51 4.04 -13.90
CA GLN A 113 -3.38 5.20 -13.96
C GLN A 113 -4.41 5.18 -12.84
N GLU A 114 -5.00 4.03 -12.57
CA GLU A 114 -5.99 3.92 -11.50
C GLU A 114 -5.37 4.18 -10.13
N LEU A 115 -4.14 3.74 -9.92
CA LEU A 115 -3.47 4.01 -8.65
C LEU A 115 -3.13 5.48 -8.51
N GLN A 116 -2.68 6.14 -9.59
CA GLN A 116 -2.48 7.59 -9.56
C GLN A 116 -3.80 8.30 -9.23
N GLU A 117 -4.90 7.88 -9.82
CA GLU A 117 -6.20 8.49 -9.53
C GLU A 117 -6.61 8.31 -8.07
N PHE A 118 -6.29 7.14 -7.49
CA PHE A 118 -6.54 6.90 -6.08
C PHE A 118 -5.88 7.98 -5.24
N PHE A 119 -4.64 8.32 -5.53
CA PHE A 119 -3.92 9.35 -4.78
C PHE A 119 -4.38 10.75 -5.17
N GLU A 120 -4.63 11.01 -6.45
CA GLU A 120 -5.04 12.34 -6.91
C GLU A 120 -6.33 12.81 -6.26
N LYS A 121 -7.25 11.90 -6.02
CA LYS A 121 -8.49 12.25 -5.34
C LYS A 121 -8.26 12.78 -3.92
N ARG A 122 -7.09 12.51 -3.38
CA ARG A 122 -6.72 12.93 -2.03
C ARG A 122 -5.68 14.03 -2.03
N GLY A 123 -5.39 14.59 -3.20
CA GLY A 123 -4.41 15.68 -3.31
C GLY A 123 -2.98 15.21 -3.40
N LEU A 124 -2.76 13.95 -3.77
CA LEU A 124 -1.45 13.34 -3.77
C LEU A 124 -1.12 12.75 -5.14
N TYR A 125 0.14 12.36 -5.32
CA TYR A 125 0.57 11.59 -6.47
C TYR A 125 1.73 10.69 -6.04
N PHE A 126 2.09 9.71 -6.86
CA PHE A 126 3.24 8.87 -6.52
C PHE A 126 4.26 8.90 -7.64
N GLU A 127 5.50 8.60 -7.26
CA GLU A 127 6.60 8.41 -8.22
C GLU A 127 7.32 7.12 -7.85
N GLN A 128 7.72 6.36 -8.86
CA GLN A 128 8.52 5.17 -8.63
C GLN A 128 9.98 5.57 -8.49
N GLY A 129 10.63 5.07 -7.43
CA GLY A 129 12.06 5.24 -7.27
C GLY A 129 12.79 4.17 -8.07
N TYR A 130 12.39 2.92 -7.84
CA TYR A 130 12.83 1.76 -8.61
C TYR A 130 11.60 1.07 -9.14
N ALA A 131 11.78 0.08 -10.02
CA ALA A 131 10.65 -0.67 -10.56
C ALA A 131 9.82 -1.32 -9.44
N TRP A 132 10.43 -1.60 -8.30
CA TRP A 132 9.80 -2.29 -7.18
C TRP A 132 9.46 -1.37 -6.00
N SER A 133 9.55 -0.06 -6.19
CA SER A 133 9.24 0.88 -5.10
C SER A 133 8.54 2.13 -5.62
N LEU A 134 7.77 2.77 -4.74
CA LEU A 134 7.21 4.08 -5.03
C LEU A 134 7.11 4.88 -3.75
N SER A 135 7.07 6.20 -3.89
CA SER A 135 6.80 7.11 -2.78
C SER A 135 5.69 8.07 -3.16
N VAL A 136 4.92 8.48 -2.16
CA VAL A 136 3.76 9.33 -2.35
C VAL A 136 4.12 10.76 -1.93
N TYR A 137 3.70 11.72 -2.72
CA TYR A 137 4.00 13.15 -2.52
C TYR A 137 2.72 13.96 -2.62
N GLU A 138 2.74 15.15 -2.04
CA GLU A 138 1.63 16.10 -2.22
C GLU A 138 1.89 17.08 -3.36
#